data_ed3c6ad1c66560fb91e1a10e7cc73f4b
#
_entry.id   ed3c6ad1c66560fb91e1a10e7cc73f4b
#
_cell.length_a   1.000
_cell.length_b   1.000
_cell.length_c   1.000
_cell.angle_alpha   90.00
_cell.angle_beta   90.00
_cell.angle_gamma   90.00
#
_symmetry.space_group_name_H-M   'P 1'
#
loop_
_entity.id
_entity.type
_entity.pdbx_description
1 polymer ?
#
loop_
_entity_poly.entity_id
_entity_poly.type
_entity_poly.pdbx_seq_one_letter_code
_entity_poly.pdbx_strand_id
1 'polypeptide(L)'
;RIDIVFANAGVAAFGPMAYIDPDAWKRCFEVNVFGVFNTIRAALPAIMKQGGYVLINASSSSFAHPPVMSAYAASKSAVEAMGNSLRIEMAAHGVGVGVVHAGWVRTPLVTEGALHPGFVRLRATMPGPLNSETSPEETARVIVQGMLQRKRRVWVPGWLRILFALRALLHMPFAERELLRAAPEIESIYLEGLESEGALASSFGPRERARTLARARQKD
;
A
#
# COMPACT_ATOMS: atom_id res chain seq x y z
N ARG A 1 -22.95 4.92 -17.78
CA ARG A 1 -21.72 4.68 -18.50
C ARG A 1 -20.53 4.85 -17.54
N ILE A 2 -19.54 3.95 -17.61
CA ILE A 2 -18.29 4.02 -16.84
C ILE A 2 -17.13 4.00 -17.84
N ASP A 3 -16.34 5.06 -17.86
CA ASP A 3 -15.18 5.18 -18.76
C ASP A 3 -13.87 4.86 -18.03
N ILE A 4 -13.79 5.23 -16.76
CA ILE A 4 -12.60 5.01 -15.93
C ILE A 4 -13.03 4.47 -14.56
N VAL A 5 -12.32 3.46 -14.07
CA VAL A 5 -12.39 3.00 -12.68
C VAL A 5 -11.04 3.19 -12.02
N PHE A 6 -11.03 3.82 -10.86
CA PHE A 6 -9.85 3.90 -10.00
C PHE A 6 -10.10 3.13 -8.70
N ALA A 7 -9.55 1.93 -8.61
CA ALA A 7 -9.58 1.13 -7.41
C ALA A 7 -8.52 1.66 -6.42
N ASN A 8 -8.93 2.59 -5.55
CA ASN A 8 -8.04 3.39 -4.71
C ASN A 8 -8.08 3.00 -3.23
N ALA A 9 -9.18 2.43 -2.73
CA ALA A 9 -9.32 2.12 -1.32
C ALA A 9 -8.15 1.28 -0.79
N GLY A 10 -7.67 1.61 0.40
CA GLY A 10 -6.59 0.88 1.03
C GLY A 10 -6.42 1.24 2.50
N VAL A 11 -5.96 0.26 3.26
CA VAL A 11 -5.60 0.36 4.68
C VAL A 11 -4.24 -0.28 4.89
N ALA A 12 -3.62 0.01 6.04
CA ALA A 12 -2.38 -0.63 6.44
C ALA A 12 -2.51 -1.22 7.84
N ALA A 13 -1.66 -2.19 8.15
CA ALA A 13 -1.41 -2.71 9.48
C ALA A 13 0.09 -2.69 9.73
N PHE A 14 0.47 -2.54 10.97
CA PHE A 14 1.86 -2.41 11.42
C PHE A 14 2.15 -3.43 12.51
N GLY A 15 3.27 -4.12 12.42
CA GLY A 15 3.75 -5.06 13.43
C GLY A 15 4.59 -6.19 12.84
N PRO A 16 5.53 -6.73 13.62
CA PRO A 16 6.27 -7.94 13.27
C PRO A 16 5.29 -9.11 13.05
N MET A 17 5.60 -9.98 12.10
CA MET A 17 4.75 -11.12 11.72
C MET A 17 4.39 -12.02 12.93
N ALA A 18 5.30 -12.14 13.89
CA ALA A 18 5.10 -12.98 15.08
C ALA A 18 4.04 -12.43 16.06
N TYR A 19 3.78 -11.13 16.05
CA TYR A 19 3.00 -10.45 17.09
C TYR A 19 1.84 -9.60 16.58
N ILE A 20 1.78 -9.33 15.27
CA ILE A 20 0.72 -8.52 14.66
C ILE A 20 -0.67 -9.15 14.92
N ASP A 21 -1.66 -8.32 15.23
CA ASP A 21 -3.06 -8.77 15.33
C ASP A 21 -3.51 -9.43 14.02
N PRO A 22 -3.89 -10.73 14.04
CA PRO A 22 -4.33 -11.45 12.85
C PRO A 22 -5.52 -10.79 12.13
N ASP A 23 -6.40 -10.11 12.87
CA ASP A 23 -7.55 -9.43 12.26
C ASP A 23 -7.13 -8.13 11.55
N ALA A 24 -6.12 -7.41 12.06
CA ALA A 24 -5.52 -6.27 11.36
C ALA A 24 -4.80 -6.74 10.08
N TRP A 25 -4.11 -7.87 10.14
CA TRP A 25 -3.44 -8.48 8.98
C TRP A 25 -4.45 -8.88 7.89
N LYS A 26 -5.51 -9.62 8.26
CA LYS A 26 -6.59 -10.03 7.34
C LYS A 26 -7.30 -8.82 6.73
N ARG A 27 -7.51 -7.76 7.52
CA ARG A 27 -8.18 -6.54 7.08
C ARG A 27 -7.46 -5.87 5.91
N CYS A 28 -6.13 -5.92 5.87
CA CYS A 28 -5.38 -5.43 4.70
C CYS A 28 -5.79 -6.17 3.42
N PHE A 29 -5.98 -7.48 3.47
CA PHE A 29 -6.42 -8.26 2.31
C PHE A 29 -7.88 -8.02 1.96
N GLU A 30 -8.77 -7.95 2.95
CA GLU A 30 -10.18 -7.66 2.71
C GLU A 30 -10.38 -6.35 1.94
N VAL A 31 -9.68 -5.29 2.36
CA VAL A 31 -9.82 -3.97 1.72
C VAL A 31 -8.96 -3.86 0.47
N ASN A 32 -7.67 -4.16 0.60
CA ASN A 32 -6.70 -3.85 -0.45
C ASN A 32 -6.74 -4.84 -1.62
N VAL A 33 -7.14 -6.08 -1.39
CA VAL A 33 -7.18 -7.14 -2.41
C VAL A 33 -8.60 -7.46 -2.83
N PHE A 34 -9.42 -7.97 -1.92
CA PHE A 34 -10.80 -8.35 -2.25
C PHE A 34 -11.67 -7.14 -2.60
N GLY A 35 -11.49 -6.00 -1.91
CA GLY A 35 -12.17 -4.74 -2.24
C GLY A 35 -11.82 -4.24 -3.65
N VAL A 36 -10.54 -4.31 -4.03
CA VAL A 36 -10.07 -3.96 -5.38
C VAL A 36 -10.64 -4.93 -6.41
N PHE A 37 -10.54 -6.24 -6.17
CA PHE A 37 -11.14 -7.26 -7.04
C PHE A 37 -12.62 -7.02 -7.28
N ASN A 38 -13.40 -6.86 -6.21
CA ASN A 38 -14.85 -6.66 -6.28
C ASN A 38 -15.20 -5.38 -7.06
N THR A 39 -14.49 -4.29 -6.82
CA THR A 39 -14.69 -3.01 -7.53
C THR A 39 -14.45 -3.18 -9.04
N ILE A 40 -13.34 -3.79 -9.41
CA ILE A 40 -12.99 -4.02 -10.81
C ILE A 40 -13.99 -4.99 -11.45
N ARG A 41 -14.26 -6.12 -10.80
CA ARG A 41 -15.18 -7.16 -11.30
C ARG A 41 -16.57 -6.62 -11.60
N ALA A 42 -17.09 -5.75 -10.72
CA ALA A 42 -18.39 -5.11 -10.90
C ALA A 42 -18.40 -4.08 -12.05
N ALA A 43 -17.28 -3.38 -12.27
CA ALA A 43 -17.20 -2.34 -13.30
C ALA A 43 -16.86 -2.88 -14.70
N LEU A 44 -16.19 -4.04 -14.80
CA LEU A 44 -15.69 -4.59 -16.06
C LEU A 44 -16.75 -4.66 -17.17
N PRO A 45 -18.01 -5.14 -16.94
CA PRO A 45 -19.01 -5.21 -18.00
C PRO A 45 -19.33 -3.85 -18.65
N ALA A 46 -19.30 -2.77 -17.86
CA ALA A 46 -19.53 -1.42 -18.35
C ALA A 46 -18.28 -0.84 -19.04
N ILE A 47 -17.11 -1.07 -18.46
CA ILE A 47 -15.81 -0.61 -18.98
C ILE A 47 -15.49 -1.26 -20.33
N MET A 48 -15.73 -2.56 -20.49
CA MET A 48 -15.49 -3.29 -21.73
C MET A 48 -16.32 -2.73 -22.91
N LYS A 49 -17.59 -2.33 -22.67
CA LYS A 49 -18.45 -1.72 -23.70
C LYS A 49 -17.88 -0.41 -24.28
N GLN A 50 -17.06 0.28 -23.51
CA GLN A 50 -16.49 1.58 -23.87
C GLN A 50 -15.02 1.51 -24.30
N GLY A 51 -14.38 0.34 -24.19
CA GLY A 51 -12.93 0.23 -24.30
C GLY A 51 -12.24 1.16 -23.28
N GLY A 52 -12.78 1.24 -22.05
CA GLY A 52 -12.39 2.20 -21.02
C GLY A 52 -11.04 1.94 -20.36
N TYR A 53 -10.86 2.44 -19.14
CA TYR A 53 -9.57 2.32 -18.43
C TYR A 53 -9.77 1.96 -16.97
N VAL A 54 -8.96 1.01 -16.47
CA VAL A 54 -8.89 0.61 -15.07
C VAL A 54 -7.55 1.06 -14.49
N LEU A 55 -7.57 1.76 -13.36
CA LEU A 55 -6.37 2.11 -12.61
C LEU A 55 -6.43 1.49 -11.23
N ILE A 56 -5.36 0.85 -10.79
CA ILE A 56 -5.24 0.16 -9.52
C ILE A 56 -4.20 0.88 -8.67
N ASN A 57 -4.56 1.23 -7.43
CA ASN A 57 -3.65 1.88 -6.49
C ASN A 57 -2.83 0.83 -5.71
N ALA A 58 -1.66 0.48 -6.25
CA ALA A 58 -0.66 -0.32 -5.53
C ALA A 58 0.17 0.58 -4.56
N SER A 59 1.48 0.44 -4.54
CA SER A 59 2.42 1.21 -3.71
C SER A 59 3.85 0.88 -4.14
N SER A 60 4.83 1.69 -3.76
CA SER A 60 6.23 1.28 -3.76
C SER A 60 6.48 0.04 -2.90
N SER A 61 5.65 -0.20 -1.87
CA SER A 61 5.70 -1.42 -1.05
C SER A 61 5.33 -2.70 -1.81
N SER A 62 4.83 -2.62 -3.04
CA SER A 62 4.60 -3.80 -3.88
C SER A 62 5.90 -4.43 -4.42
N PHE A 63 7.01 -3.70 -4.36
CA PHE A 63 8.32 -4.16 -4.84
C PHE A 63 9.48 -3.83 -3.88
N ALA A 64 9.25 -2.98 -2.87
CA ALA A 64 10.18 -2.70 -1.77
C ALA A 64 9.44 -3.07 -0.48
N HIS A 65 9.80 -4.21 0.12
CA HIS A 65 9.02 -4.82 1.20
C HIS A 65 9.58 -4.39 2.58
N PRO A 66 9.08 -3.30 3.18
CA PRO A 66 9.57 -2.85 4.48
C PRO A 66 9.21 -3.85 5.58
N PRO A 67 10.09 -4.10 6.57
CA PRO A 67 9.77 -4.90 7.74
C PRO A 67 8.57 -4.29 8.49
N VAL A 68 7.92 -5.08 9.33
CA VAL A 68 6.74 -4.73 10.15
C VAL A 68 5.51 -4.24 9.37
N MET A 69 5.56 -4.25 8.04
CA MET A 69 4.44 -3.91 7.15
C MET A 69 4.10 -5.05 6.19
N SER A 70 4.34 -6.30 6.57
CA SER A 70 4.17 -7.48 5.72
C SER A 70 2.76 -7.61 5.14
N ALA A 71 1.71 -7.36 5.93
CA ALA A 71 0.31 -7.39 5.47
C ALA A 71 0.07 -6.38 4.35
N TYR A 72 0.55 -5.15 4.54
CA TYR A 72 0.42 -4.09 3.55
C TYR A 72 1.20 -4.41 2.28
N ALA A 73 2.48 -4.74 2.41
CA ALA A 73 3.36 -5.06 1.28
C ALA A 73 2.80 -6.22 0.46
N ALA A 74 2.42 -7.33 1.11
CA ALA A 74 1.84 -8.49 0.44
C ALA A 74 0.54 -8.14 -0.29
N SER A 75 -0.36 -7.35 0.34
CA SER A 75 -1.61 -6.91 -0.30
C SER A 75 -1.36 -6.02 -1.52
N LYS A 76 -0.36 -5.11 -1.46
CA LYS A 76 -0.02 -4.23 -2.58
C LYS A 76 0.71 -4.97 -3.71
N SER A 77 1.50 -5.99 -3.40
CA SER A 77 2.08 -6.91 -4.40
C SER A 77 0.99 -7.72 -5.10
N ALA A 78 -0.01 -8.20 -4.37
CA ALA A 78 -1.14 -8.93 -4.94
C ALA A 78 -1.92 -8.09 -5.97
N VAL A 79 -2.22 -6.82 -5.68
CA VAL A 79 -2.95 -5.98 -6.63
C VAL A 79 -2.08 -5.48 -7.79
N GLU A 80 -0.77 -5.36 -7.61
CA GLU A 80 0.15 -5.14 -8.74
C GLU A 80 0.12 -6.33 -9.70
N ALA A 81 0.21 -7.56 -9.18
CA ALA A 81 0.12 -8.79 -9.96
C ALA A 81 -1.23 -8.89 -10.69
N MET A 82 -2.34 -8.61 -9.96
CA MET A 82 -3.68 -8.57 -10.54
C MET A 82 -3.76 -7.59 -11.70
N GLY A 83 -3.23 -6.37 -11.54
CA GLY A 83 -3.21 -5.36 -12.60
C GLY A 83 -2.39 -5.77 -13.82
N ASN A 84 -1.26 -6.47 -13.62
CA ASN A 84 -0.43 -6.98 -14.70
C ASN A 84 -1.15 -8.07 -15.52
N SER A 85 -1.85 -9.00 -14.85
CA SER A 85 -2.65 -10.05 -15.51
C SER A 85 -3.84 -9.45 -16.25
N LEU A 86 -4.64 -8.65 -15.54
CA LEU A 86 -5.84 -8.01 -16.11
C LEU A 86 -5.52 -7.19 -17.36
N ARG A 87 -4.37 -6.55 -17.43
CA ARG A 87 -3.95 -5.77 -18.60
C ARG A 87 -3.85 -6.63 -19.85
N ILE A 88 -3.39 -7.86 -19.73
CA ILE A 88 -3.28 -8.80 -20.85
C ILE A 88 -4.67 -9.34 -21.22
N GLU A 89 -5.45 -9.74 -20.22
CA GLU A 89 -6.80 -10.27 -20.39
C GLU A 89 -7.72 -9.27 -21.10
N MET A 90 -7.59 -8.00 -20.78
CA MET A 90 -8.45 -6.93 -21.30
C MET A 90 -7.98 -6.34 -22.64
N ALA A 91 -6.84 -6.75 -23.16
CA ALA A 91 -6.30 -6.21 -24.42
C ALA A 91 -7.25 -6.40 -25.61
N ALA A 92 -7.88 -7.57 -25.74
CA ALA A 92 -8.84 -7.87 -26.78
C ALA A 92 -10.12 -7.02 -26.75
N HIS A 93 -10.41 -6.42 -25.58
CA HIS A 93 -11.57 -5.54 -25.36
C HIS A 93 -11.22 -4.04 -25.49
N GLY A 94 -9.98 -3.71 -25.88
CA GLY A 94 -9.52 -2.32 -25.96
C GLY A 94 -9.46 -1.60 -24.60
N VAL A 95 -9.59 -2.32 -23.49
CA VAL A 95 -9.55 -1.76 -22.12
C VAL A 95 -8.11 -1.59 -21.69
N GLY A 96 -7.73 -0.36 -21.34
CA GLY A 96 -6.43 -0.08 -20.74
C GLY A 96 -6.44 -0.44 -19.26
N VAL A 97 -5.30 -0.93 -18.74
CA VAL A 97 -5.11 -1.20 -17.31
C VAL A 97 -3.77 -0.65 -16.86
N GLY A 98 -3.80 0.16 -15.82
CA GLY A 98 -2.61 0.76 -15.20
C GLY A 98 -2.53 0.48 -13.71
N VAL A 99 -1.31 0.63 -13.18
CA VAL A 99 -1.00 0.47 -11.76
C VAL A 99 -0.26 1.71 -11.28
N VAL A 100 -0.71 2.27 -10.15
CA VAL A 100 -0.03 3.36 -9.46
C VAL A 100 0.98 2.79 -8.47
N HIS A 101 2.19 3.29 -8.51
CA HIS A 101 3.21 3.05 -7.49
C HIS A 101 3.52 4.38 -6.80
N ALA A 102 2.87 4.62 -5.68
CA ALA A 102 3.13 5.77 -4.84
C ALA A 102 4.11 5.41 -3.72
N GLY A 103 5.00 6.35 -3.40
CA GLY A 103 5.80 6.34 -2.17
C GLY A 103 4.98 6.92 -1.01
N TRP A 104 5.63 7.70 -0.15
CA TRP A 104 4.96 8.36 0.97
C TRP A 104 4.14 9.55 0.45
N VAL A 105 2.83 9.49 0.63
CA VAL A 105 1.92 10.59 0.33
C VAL A 105 1.39 11.12 1.65
N ARG A 106 1.46 12.42 1.88
CA ARG A 106 1.03 13.09 3.12
C ARG A 106 -0.49 13.03 3.29
N THR A 107 -0.99 11.86 3.56
CA THR A 107 -2.40 11.54 3.84
C THR A 107 -2.56 11.17 5.32
N PRO A 108 -3.79 11.16 5.87
CA PRO A 108 -4.03 10.69 7.23
C PRO A 108 -3.41 9.33 7.53
N LEU A 109 -3.34 8.42 6.53
CA LEU A 109 -2.68 7.13 6.69
C LEU A 109 -1.20 7.28 7.07
N VAL A 110 -0.47 8.19 6.44
CA VAL A 110 0.98 8.40 6.68
C VAL A 110 1.21 9.33 7.87
N THR A 111 0.46 10.44 7.96
CA THR A 111 0.67 11.43 9.04
C THR A 111 0.29 10.88 10.41
N GLU A 112 -0.73 10.04 10.49
CA GLU A 112 -1.10 9.40 11.75
C GLU A 112 -0.29 8.14 12.02
N GLY A 113 0.17 7.43 10.97
CA GLY A 113 1.19 6.41 11.10
C GLY A 113 2.49 6.97 11.71
N ALA A 114 2.82 8.22 11.41
CA ALA A 114 3.97 8.92 12.00
C ALA A 114 3.84 9.17 13.52
N LEU A 115 2.67 8.94 14.12
CA LEU A 115 2.50 8.92 15.57
C LEU A 115 2.94 7.59 16.20
N HIS A 116 3.14 6.55 15.40
CA HIS A 116 3.60 5.25 15.88
C HIS A 116 5.15 5.23 15.97
N PRO A 117 5.75 5.12 17.17
CA PRO A 117 7.20 5.23 17.33
C PRO A 117 7.99 4.25 16.46
N GLY A 118 7.55 3.00 16.36
CA GLY A 118 8.18 1.99 15.50
C GLY A 118 8.15 2.34 14.01
N PHE A 119 7.08 3.00 13.53
CA PHE A 119 7.01 3.50 12.15
C PHE A 119 7.97 4.66 11.91
N VAL A 120 8.09 5.58 12.87
CA VAL A 120 9.08 6.67 12.82
C VAL A 120 10.50 6.09 12.74
N ARG A 121 10.79 5.08 13.56
CA ARG A 121 12.09 4.40 13.56
C ARG A 121 12.37 3.68 12.24
N LEU A 122 11.37 2.99 11.68
CA LEU A 122 11.47 2.37 10.36
C LEU A 122 11.81 3.42 9.29
N ARG A 123 11.09 4.52 9.25
CA ARG A 123 11.34 5.59 8.27
C ARG A 123 12.72 6.20 8.41
N ALA A 124 13.25 6.32 9.62
CA ALA A 124 14.60 6.83 9.89
C ALA A 124 15.72 5.95 9.29
N THR A 125 15.45 4.67 8.97
CA THR A 125 16.42 3.80 8.27
C THR A 125 16.51 4.08 6.78
N MET A 126 15.55 4.82 6.23
CA MET A 126 15.49 5.06 4.79
C MET A 126 16.37 6.23 4.38
N PRO A 127 17.24 6.10 3.37
CA PRO A 127 18.04 7.20 2.88
C PRO A 127 17.16 8.30 2.26
N GLY A 128 17.61 9.55 2.33
CA GLY A 128 16.91 10.79 2.04
C GLY A 128 15.77 10.74 1.01
N PRO A 129 16.00 10.40 -0.28
CA PRO A 129 14.93 10.38 -1.27
C PRO A 129 13.81 9.36 -0.96
N LEU A 130 14.16 8.21 -0.34
CA LEU A 130 13.19 7.18 0.03
C LEU A 130 12.29 7.58 1.21
N ASN A 131 12.70 8.57 2.00
CA ASN A 131 11.93 9.11 3.13
C ASN A 131 11.16 10.40 2.76
N SER A 132 11.28 10.89 1.52
CA SER A 132 10.57 12.09 1.08
C SER A 132 9.07 11.83 0.90
N GLU A 133 8.26 12.84 1.22
CA GLU A 133 6.81 12.82 1.06
C GLU A 133 6.38 13.67 -0.13
N THR A 134 5.35 13.20 -0.82
CA THR A 134 4.65 13.94 -1.88
C THR A 134 3.32 14.47 -1.32
N SER A 135 2.89 15.65 -1.75
CA SER A 135 1.59 16.18 -1.34
C SER A 135 0.43 15.41 -1.99
N PRO A 136 -0.76 15.37 -1.36
CA PRO A 136 -1.96 14.78 -1.96
C PRO A 136 -2.33 15.42 -3.29
N GLU A 137 -2.17 16.74 -3.40
CA GLU A 137 -2.51 17.53 -4.60
C GLU A 137 -1.60 17.17 -5.77
N GLU A 138 -0.29 17.08 -5.54
CA GLU A 138 0.67 16.66 -6.56
C GLU A 138 0.42 15.21 -6.99
N THR A 139 0.18 14.33 -6.00
CA THR A 139 -0.15 12.93 -6.24
C THR A 139 -1.41 12.81 -7.11
N ALA A 140 -2.47 13.52 -6.77
CA ALA A 140 -3.73 13.52 -7.52
C ALA A 140 -3.51 14.01 -8.96
N ARG A 141 -2.74 15.09 -9.15
CA ARG A 141 -2.40 15.61 -10.49
C ARG A 141 -1.70 14.56 -11.35
N VAL A 142 -0.69 13.88 -10.80
CA VAL A 142 0.06 12.84 -11.52
C VAL A 142 -0.84 11.64 -11.85
N ILE A 143 -1.72 11.24 -10.92
CA ILE A 143 -2.68 10.14 -11.13
C ILE A 143 -3.69 10.49 -12.23
N VAL A 144 -4.28 11.68 -12.19
CA VAL A 144 -5.25 12.16 -13.21
C VAL A 144 -4.58 12.20 -14.58
N GLN A 145 -3.37 12.73 -14.68
CA GLN A 145 -2.60 12.71 -15.94
C GLN A 145 -2.34 11.27 -16.41
N GLY A 146 -2.05 10.36 -15.49
CA GLY A 146 -1.90 8.94 -15.79
C GLY A 146 -3.17 8.31 -16.34
N MET A 147 -4.34 8.67 -15.80
CA MET A 147 -5.65 8.21 -16.29
C MET A 147 -5.95 8.74 -17.69
N LEU A 148 -5.78 10.05 -17.91
CA LEU A 148 -6.04 10.69 -19.21
C LEU A 148 -5.16 10.10 -20.33
N GLN A 149 -3.93 9.74 -20.00
CA GLN A 149 -2.97 9.14 -20.92
C GLN A 149 -3.05 7.61 -20.95
N ARG A 150 -3.95 6.98 -20.18
CA ARG A 150 -4.12 5.53 -20.06
C ARG A 150 -2.79 4.80 -19.78
N LYS A 151 -1.95 5.37 -18.89
CA LYS A 151 -0.62 4.87 -18.61
C LYS A 151 -0.65 3.48 -17.98
N ARG A 152 0.20 2.58 -18.45
CA ARG A 152 0.41 1.27 -17.85
C ARG A 152 0.93 1.35 -16.41
N ARG A 153 1.79 2.33 -16.11
CA ARG A 153 2.34 2.58 -14.77
C ARG A 153 2.37 4.07 -14.48
N VAL A 154 1.94 4.41 -13.28
CA VAL A 154 1.96 5.78 -12.76
C VAL A 154 2.89 5.80 -11.55
N TRP A 155 3.89 6.65 -11.56
CA TRP A 155 4.93 6.73 -10.53
C TRP A 155 4.81 8.03 -9.76
N VAL A 156 4.73 7.95 -8.43
CA VAL A 156 4.66 9.11 -7.55
C VAL A 156 5.58 8.92 -6.34
N PRO A 157 6.70 9.63 -6.29
CA PRO A 157 7.30 10.50 -7.31
C PRO A 157 7.88 9.71 -8.50
N GLY A 158 8.15 10.42 -9.59
CA GLY A 158 8.55 9.79 -10.87
C GLY A 158 9.85 9.00 -10.84
N TRP A 159 10.77 9.28 -9.93
CA TRP A 159 12.03 8.54 -9.78
C TRP A 159 11.84 7.09 -9.28
N LEU A 160 10.69 6.75 -8.68
CA LEU A 160 10.39 5.36 -8.27
C LEU A 160 10.48 4.36 -9.42
N ARG A 161 10.34 4.80 -10.67
CA ARG A 161 10.56 3.96 -11.86
C ARG A 161 11.97 3.37 -11.92
N ILE A 162 12.98 4.11 -11.43
CA ILE A 162 14.37 3.64 -11.40
C ILE A 162 14.52 2.57 -10.31
N LEU A 163 13.97 2.85 -9.12
CA LEU A 163 13.97 1.90 -8.02
C LEU A 163 13.25 0.59 -8.40
N PHE A 164 12.13 0.70 -9.10
CA PHE A 164 11.42 -0.47 -9.62
C PHE A 164 12.24 -1.27 -10.64
N ALA A 165 12.95 -0.60 -11.54
CA ALA A 165 13.83 -1.28 -12.50
C ALA A 165 14.97 -2.04 -11.80
N LEU A 166 15.45 -1.50 -10.67
CA LEU A 166 16.51 -2.07 -9.85
C LEU A 166 15.99 -2.90 -8.67
N ARG A 167 14.69 -3.25 -8.62
CA ARG A 167 14.05 -3.85 -7.45
C ARG A 167 14.70 -5.14 -6.95
N ALA A 168 15.32 -5.91 -7.84
CA ALA A 168 16.05 -7.12 -7.44
C ALA A 168 17.23 -6.81 -6.48
N LEU A 169 17.82 -5.61 -6.57
CA LEU A 169 18.92 -5.18 -5.70
C LEU A 169 18.43 -4.80 -4.29
N LEU A 170 17.13 -4.49 -4.12
CA LEU A 170 16.57 -4.09 -2.82
C LEU A 170 16.55 -5.22 -1.81
N HIS A 171 16.62 -6.47 -2.28
CA HIS A 171 16.63 -7.68 -1.45
C HIS A 171 18.03 -8.30 -1.36
N MET A 172 19.07 -7.57 -1.75
CA MET A 172 20.44 -7.99 -1.56
C MET A 172 20.94 -7.61 -0.15
N PRO A 173 21.83 -8.40 0.46
CA PRO A 173 22.27 -8.17 1.84
C PRO A 173 22.82 -6.77 2.13
N PHE A 174 23.45 -6.15 1.14
CA PHE A 174 23.95 -4.78 1.30
C PHE A 174 22.84 -3.73 1.40
N ALA A 175 21.72 -3.94 0.71
CA ALA A 175 20.58 -3.03 0.73
C ALA A 175 19.73 -3.18 2.02
N GLU A 176 19.71 -4.38 2.59
CA GLU A 176 18.96 -4.69 3.81
C GLU A 176 19.72 -4.38 5.10
N ARG A 177 21.01 -4.06 5.01
CA ARG A 177 21.91 -3.93 6.16
C ARG A 177 21.38 -2.99 7.26
N GLU A 178 20.90 -1.81 6.89
CA GLU A 178 20.39 -0.85 7.88
C GLU A 178 19.05 -1.28 8.48
N LEU A 179 18.20 -1.93 7.68
CA LEU A 179 16.95 -2.52 8.16
C LEU A 179 17.21 -3.66 9.16
N LEU A 180 18.17 -4.53 8.86
CA LEU A 180 18.59 -5.63 9.75
C LEU A 180 19.16 -5.11 11.09
N ARG A 181 19.90 -4.00 11.07
CA ARG A 181 20.41 -3.36 12.28
C ARG A 181 19.31 -2.73 13.13
N ALA A 182 18.29 -2.17 12.51
CA ALA A 182 17.21 -1.50 13.21
C ALA A 182 16.08 -2.46 13.65
N ALA A 183 16.01 -3.67 13.06
CA ALA A 183 14.91 -4.60 13.32
C ALA A 183 14.69 -4.95 14.79
N PRO A 184 15.74 -5.24 15.62
CA PRO A 184 15.54 -5.53 17.04
C PRO A 184 14.93 -4.36 17.81
N GLU A 185 15.37 -3.12 17.52
CA GLU A 185 14.85 -1.91 18.15
C GLU A 185 13.38 -1.66 17.75
N ILE A 186 13.05 -1.83 16.47
CA ILE A 186 11.69 -1.70 15.96
C ILE A 186 10.76 -2.72 16.61
N GLU A 187 11.23 -3.95 16.79
CA GLU A 187 10.48 -5.01 17.47
C GLU A 187 10.24 -4.68 18.95
N SER A 188 11.28 -4.22 19.68
CA SER A 188 11.15 -3.80 21.09
C SER A 188 10.11 -2.68 21.24
N ILE A 189 10.18 -1.64 20.42
CA ILE A 189 9.20 -0.53 20.39
C ILE A 189 7.78 -1.05 20.14
N TYR A 190 7.63 -2.03 19.22
CA TYR A 190 6.33 -2.62 18.94
C TYR A 190 5.79 -3.41 20.14
N LEU A 191 6.63 -4.20 20.81
CA LEU A 191 6.23 -4.99 21.98
C LEU A 191 5.80 -4.10 23.16
N GLU A 192 6.50 -3.00 23.41
CA GLU A 192 6.08 -1.99 24.41
C GLU A 192 4.69 -1.42 24.07
N GLY A 193 4.45 -1.12 22.76
CA GLY A 193 3.14 -0.69 22.29
C GLY A 193 2.08 -1.78 22.45
N LEU A 194 2.42 -3.04 22.21
CA LEU A 194 1.51 -4.18 22.37
C LEU A 194 1.12 -4.39 23.86
N GLU A 195 2.06 -4.22 24.80
CA GLU A 195 1.78 -4.29 26.23
C GLU A 195 0.86 -3.17 26.69
N SER A 196 1.04 -1.95 26.19
CA SER A 196 0.28 -0.76 26.62
C SER A 196 -1.07 -0.61 25.91
N GLU A 197 -1.17 -0.95 24.62
CA GLU A 197 -2.34 -0.68 23.77
C GLU A 197 -3.01 -1.95 23.22
N GLY A 198 -2.43 -3.13 23.45
CA GLY A 198 -2.95 -4.39 22.94
C GLY A 198 -3.08 -4.40 21.41
N ALA A 199 -4.19 -4.89 20.88
CA ALA A 199 -4.43 -4.99 19.44
C ALA A 199 -4.37 -3.62 18.69
N LEU A 200 -4.47 -2.48 19.40
CA LEU A 200 -4.33 -1.15 18.81
C LEU A 200 -2.93 -0.89 18.29
N ALA A 201 -1.89 -1.53 18.84
CA ALA A 201 -0.52 -1.45 18.35
C ALA A 201 -0.39 -1.89 16.87
N SER A 202 -1.29 -2.78 16.38
CA SER A 202 -1.33 -3.21 14.98
C SER A 202 -2.17 -2.31 14.07
N SER A 203 -2.93 -1.37 14.63
CA SER A 203 -3.85 -0.52 13.90
C SER A 203 -3.13 0.70 13.33
N PHE A 204 -3.13 0.82 12.01
CA PHE A 204 -2.44 1.88 11.31
C PHE A 204 -3.44 2.90 10.75
N GLY A 205 -3.43 4.10 11.32
CA GLY A 205 -4.33 5.20 10.99
C GLY A 205 -5.65 5.20 11.80
N PRO A 206 -6.39 6.33 11.79
CA PRO A 206 -7.49 6.61 12.72
C PRO A 206 -8.67 5.68 12.51
N ARG A 207 -8.99 5.37 11.27
CA ARG A 207 -10.15 4.52 10.93
C ARG A 207 -9.95 3.09 11.43
N GLU A 208 -8.74 2.54 11.30
CA GLU A 208 -8.45 1.19 11.77
C GLU A 208 -8.36 1.15 13.30
N ARG A 209 -7.81 2.19 13.96
CA ARG A 209 -7.85 2.32 15.42
C ARG A 209 -9.30 2.37 15.95
N ALA A 210 -10.16 3.20 15.35
CA ALA A 210 -11.58 3.28 15.73
C ALA A 210 -12.29 1.93 15.54
N ARG A 211 -12.01 1.20 14.46
CA ARG A 211 -12.56 -0.12 14.20
C ARG A 211 -12.10 -1.14 15.24
N THR A 212 -10.83 -1.15 15.60
CA THR A 212 -10.28 -2.06 16.60
C THR A 212 -10.90 -1.80 17.98
N LEU A 213 -11.07 -0.54 18.36
CA LEU A 213 -11.80 -0.16 19.60
C LEU A 213 -13.26 -0.62 19.59
N ALA A 214 -13.97 -0.45 18.47
CA ALA A 214 -15.36 -0.90 18.35
C ALA A 214 -15.47 -2.41 18.48
N ARG A 215 -14.52 -3.16 17.93
CA ARG A 215 -14.46 -4.63 18.05
C ARG A 215 -14.20 -5.10 19.49
N ALA A 216 -13.31 -4.41 20.20
CA ALA A 216 -13.05 -4.73 21.60
C ALA A 216 -14.31 -4.61 22.46
N ARG A 217 -15.07 -3.51 22.30
CA ARG A 217 -16.33 -3.26 23.03
C ARG A 217 -17.45 -4.28 22.74
N GLN A 218 -17.38 -5.05 21.67
CA GLN A 218 -18.36 -6.08 21.33
C GLN A 218 -18.02 -7.46 21.93
N LYS A 219 -16.83 -7.61 22.47
CA LYS A 219 -16.36 -8.85 23.11
C LYS A 219 -16.53 -8.85 24.63
N ASP A 220 -16.74 -7.66 25.20
CA ASP A 220 -17.10 -7.42 26.60
C ASP A 220 -18.64 -7.46 26.77
#